data_9b0a1868a861c488f19f5cf9087309bd
#
_entry.id   9b0a1868a861c488f19f5cf9087309bd
#
_cell.length_a   1.000
_cell.length_b   1.000
_cell.length_c   1.000
_cell.angle_alpha   90.00
_cell.angle_beta   90.00
_cell.angle_gamma   90.00
#
_symmetry.space_group_name_H-M   'P 1'
#
loop_
_entity.id
_entity.type
_entity.pdbx_description
1 polymer ?
#
loop_
_entity_poly.entity_id
_entity_poly.type
_entity_poly.pdbx_seq_one_letter_code
_entity_poly.pdbx_strand_id
1 'polypeptide(L)'
;MKSLSLESVADSIGAQLKLGGAHPGRNVEQSKREIITGIAPLGAAKPGEISHLSSPSYRKFLVDTNATAVILTESDLSICPSVGLVVENPYLAYAVASQLFEHRPAPVQKIHPSAIIGKDAAIHDTAVIGAHVVIEGGVEIGEGAMILPNCSIGQGVKIGDRAKICSNVV
;
A
#
# COMPACT_ATOMS: atom_id res chain seq x y z
N MET A 1 -2.06 -12.27 -6.23
CA MET A 1 -2.45 -10.87 -5.99
C MET A 1 -3.55 -10.88 -4.94
N LYS A 2 -3.50 -9.98 -3.98
CA LYS A 2 -4.57 -9.84 -2.97
C LYS A 2 -5.78 -9.18 -3.62
N SER A 3 -6.95 -9.76 -3.47
CA SER A 3 -8.21 -9.22 -3.97
C SER A 3 -9.13 -8.92 -2.80
N LEU A 4 -9.76 -7.76 -2.80
CA LEU A 4 -10.65 -7.27 -1.76
C LEU A 4 -11.96 -6.79 -2.38
N SER A 5 -13.07 -6.85 -1.65
CA SER A 5 -14.29 -6.17 -2.07
C SER A 5 -14.12 -4.65 -1.93
N LEU A 6 -14.80 -3.89 -2.76
CA LEU A 6 -14.78 -2.42 -2.68
C LEU A 6 -15.26 -1.92 -1.31
N GLU A 7 -16.22 -2.61 -0.69
CA GLU A 7 -16.68 -2.34 0.68
C GLU A 7 -15.54 -2.49 1.68
N SER A 8 -14.79 -3.60 1.63
CA SER A 8 -13.64 -3.81 2.53
C SER A 8 -12.55 -2.74 2.37
N VAL A 9 -12.35 -2.26 1.14
CA VAL A 9 -11.42 -1.15 0.89
C VAL A 9 -11.96 0.14 1.50
N ALA A 10 -13.24 0.45 1.28
CA ALA A 10 -13.87 1.65 1.84
C ALA A 10 -13.79 1.69 3.37
N ASP A 11 -14.12 0.58 4.03
CA ASP A 11 -14.05 0.44 5.48
C ASP A 11 -12.61 0.66 6.01
N SER A 12 -11.63 0.07 5.31
CA SER A 12 -10.22 0.17 5.70
C SER A 12 -9.67 1.60 5.65
N ILE A 13 -10.21 2.44 4.77
CA ILE A 13 -9.78 3.85 4.60
C ILE A 13 -10.75 4.86 5.19
N GLY A 14 -11.84 4.40 5.83
CA GLY A 14 -12.88 5.25 6.41
C GLY A 14 -13.67 6.05 5.36
N ALA A 15 -13.84 5.53 4.14
CA ALA A 15 -14.51 6.21 3.05
C ALA A 15 -16.01 5.92 3.00
N GLN A 16 -16.79 6.93 2.57
CA GLN A 16 -18.18 6.75 2.18
C GLN A 16 -18.27 6.39 0.70
N LEU A 17 -18.94 5.27 0.39
CA LEU A 17 -19.23 4.88 -1.00
C LEU A 17 -20.38 5.73 -1.54
N LYS A 18 -20.13 6.47 -2.62
CA LYS A 18 -21.12 7.27 -3.34
C LYS A 18 -20.98 7.07 -4.84
N LEU A 19 -22.08 7.20 -5.58
CA LEU A 19 -22.03 7.17 -7.04
C LEU A 19 -21.56 8.52 -7.57
N GLY A 20 -20.63 8.49 -8.52
CA GLY A 20 -20.24 9.68 -9.27
C GLY A 20 -21.35 10.14 -10.23
N GLY A 21 -21.25 11.40 -10.71
CA GLY A 21 -22.33 12.07 -11.43
C GLY A 21 -22.73 11.50 -12.82
N ALA A 22 -22.00 10.54 -13.38
CA ALA A 22 -22.14 10.14 -14.78
C ALA A 22 -22.74 8.73 -15.02
N HIS A 23 -23.29 8.04 -14.02
CA HIS A 23 -23.78 6.66 -14.19
C HIS A 23 -25.26 6.47 -13.83
N PRO A 24 -26.18 6.71 -14.76
CA PRO A 24 -27.55 6.21 -14.63
C PRO A 24 -27.54 4.68 -14.69
N GLY A 25 -27.94 4.03 -13.59
CA GLY A 25 -28.12 2.57 -13.53
C GLY A 25 -27.15 1.77 -12.65
N ARG A 26 -26.11 2.37 -12.10
CA ARG A 26 -25.32 1.73 -11.04
C ARG A 26 -26.02 1.87 -9.69
N ASN A 27 -25.85 0.86 -8.83
CA ASN A 27 -26.35 0.87 -7.46
C ASN A 27 -25.17 0.72 -6.51
N VAL A 28 -25.11 1.53 -5.46
CA VAL A 28 -24.03 1.48 -4.44
C VAL A 28 -23.92 0.07 -3.85
N GLU A 29 -25.05 -0.60 -3.57
CA GLU A 29 -25.03 -1.95 -2.98
C GLU A 29 -24.43 -3.02 -3.91
N GLN A 30 -24.57 -2.86 -5.22
CA GLN A 30 -23.91 -3.72 -6.20
C GLN A 30 -22.42 -3.41 -6.26
N SER A 31 -22.06 -2.15 -6.25
CA SER A 31 -20.68 -1.70 -6.31
C SER A 31 -19.83 -2.14 -5.09
N LYS A 32 -20.42 -2.27 -3.92
CA LYS A 32 -19.77 -2.79 -2.72
C LYS A 32 -19.08 -4.14 -2.93
N ARG A 33 -19.68 -4.99 -3.79
CA ARG A 33 -19.20 -6.36 -4.07
C ARG A 33 -18.15 -6.42 -5.17
N GLU A 34 -17.88 -5.30 -5.87
CA GLU A 34 -16.86 -5.28 -6.92
C GLU A 34 -15.49 -5.64 -6.34
N ILE A 35 -14.76 -6.48 -7.07
CA ILE A 35 -13.45 -6.97 -6.64
C ILE A 35 -12.38 -6.00 -7.08
N ILE A 36 -11.59 -5.55 -6.12
CA ILE A 36 -10.44 -4.68 -6.32
C ILE A 36 -9.17 -5.49 -6.18
N THR A 37 -8.30 -5.39 -7.17
CA THR A 37 -7.04 -6.14 -7.26
C THR A 37 -5.80 -5.26 -7.15
N GLY A 38 -5.97 -3.94 -7.17
CA GLY A 38 -4.84 -3.04 -7.11
C GLY A 38 -5.21 -1.56 -7.13
N ILE A 39 -4.17 -0.75 -7.17
CA ILE A 39 -4.23 0.71 -7.26
C ILE A 39 -3.41 1.16 -8.48
N ALA A 40 -3.93 2.14 -9.23
CA ALA A 40 -3.25 2.73 -10.36
C ALA A 40 -3.52 4.24 -10.47
N PRO A 41 -2.65 5.01 -11.15
CA PRO A 41 -2.92 6.42 -11.47
C PRO A 41 -4.19 6.58 -12.30
N LEU A 42 -4.91 7.73 -12.15
CA LEU A 42 -6.18 8.01 -12.83
C LEU A 42 -6.17 7.70 -14.33
N GLY A 43 -5.14 8.12 -15.04
CA GLY A 43 -5.05 7.93 -16.50
C GLY A 43 -4.60 6.53 -16.95
N ALA A 44 -4.22 5.64 -16.04
CA ALA A 44 -3.74 4.29 -16.34
C ALA A 44 -4.59 3.19 -15.68
N ALA A 45 -5.50 3.56 -14.80
CA ALA A 45 -6.33 2.63 -14.06
C ALA A 45 -7.26 1.84 -14.98
N LYS A 46 -7.46 0.57 -14.64
CA LYS A 46 -8.31 -0.39 -15.35
C LYS A 46 -9.47 -0.85 -14.46
N PRO A 47 -10.51 -1.48 -15.04
CA PRO A 47 -11.52 -2.16 -14.25
C PRO A 47 -10.89 -3.15 -13.26
N GLY A 48 -11.36 -3.15 -12.02
CA GLY A 48 -10.77 -3.90 -10.91
C GLY A 48 -9.68 -3.14 -10.14
N GLU A 49 -9.35 -1.92 -10.54
CA GLU A 49 -8.40 -1.07 -9.82
C GLU A 49 -9.09 0.16 -9.25
N ILE A 50 -8.54 0.68 -8.15
CA ILE A 50 -8.90 1.99 -7.61
C ILE A 50 -7.85 3.02 -7.95
N SER A 51 -8.25 4.29 -7.94
CA SER A 51 -7.35 5.43 -8.11
C SER A 51 -7.60 6.47 -7.03
N HIS A 52 -6.90 7.60 -7.08
CA HIS A 52 -7.13 8.71 -6.18
C HIS A 52 -6.97 10.07 -6.86
N LEU A 53 -7.70 11.06 -6.37
CA LEU A 53 -7.58 12.46 -6.75
C LEU A 53 -7.23 13.28 -5.51
N SER A 54 -5.94 13.60 -5.34
CA SER A 54 -5.43 14.40 -4.21
C SER A 54 -5.06 15.83 -4.59
N SER A 55 -5.07 16.17 -5.87
CA SER A 55 -4.76 17.52 -6.35
C SER A 55 -5.68 17.93 -7.50
N PRO A 56 -6.17 19.18 -7.51
CA PRO A 56 -7.00 19.71 -8.58
C PRO A 56 -6.37 19.63 -9.98
N SER A 57 -5.04 19.65 -10.06
CA SER A 57 -4.30 19.53 -11.33
C SER A 57 -4.58 18.23 -12.09
N TYR A 58 -5.01 17.19 -11.38
CA TYR A 58 -5.30 15.88 -11.95
C TYR A 58 -6.78 15.67 -12.32
N ARG A 59 -7.67 16.66 -12.10
CA ARG A 59 -9.10 16.58 -12.47
C ARG A 59 -9.32 16.23 -13.94
N LYS A 60 -8.44 16.70 -14.83
CA LYS A 60 -8.52 16.37 -16.25
C LYS A 60 -8.40 14.88 -16.56
N PHE A 61 -7.73 14.11 -15.69
CA PHE A 61 -7.61 12.66 -15.84
C PHE A 61 -8.73 11.89 -15.14
N LEU A 62 -9.49 12.57 -14.26
CA LEU A 62 -10.62 11.96 -13.57
C LEU A 62 -11.76 11.65 -14.54
N VAL A 63 -12.02 12.56 -15.47
CA VAL A 63 -13.18 12.48 -16.40
C VAL A 63 -13.13 11.24 -17.27
N ASP A 64 -11.93 10.83 -17.67
CA ASP A 64 -11.69 9.69 -18.59
C ASP A 64 -11.15 8.44 -17.89
N THR A 65 -11.17 8.39 -16.55
CA THR A 65 -10.62 7.24 -15.83
C THR A 65 -11.46 5.98 -16.01
N ASN A 66 -10.81 4.83 -16.18
CA ASN A 66 -11.42 3.52 -16.18
C ASN A 66 -11.33 2.82 -14.80
N ALA A 67 -10.93 3.53 -13.76
CA ALA A 67 -10.91 2.99 -12.40
C ALA A 67 -12.30 2.53 -11.96
N THR A 68 -12.37 1.41 -11.26
CA THR A 68 -13.62 0.93 -10.65
C THR A 68 -14.15 1.91 -9.62
N ALA A 69 -13.24 2.48 -8.82
CA ALA A 69 -13.57 3.55 -7.88
C ALA A 69 -12.41 4.54 -7.73
N VAL A 70 -12.72 5.76 -7.28
CA VAL A 70 -11.74 6.82 -7.07
C VAL A 70 -11.86 7.37 -5.65
N ILE A 71 -10.75 7.41 -4.94
CA ILE A 71 -10.63 8.11 -3.64
C ILE A 71 -10.57 9.61 -3.93
N LEU A 72 -11.54 10.37 -3.43
CA LEU A 72 -11.68 11.80 -3.71
C LEU A 72 -12.44 12.53 -2.59
N THR A 73 -12.51 13.84 -2.69
CA THR A 73 -13.36 14.65 -1.81
C THR A 73 -14.78 14.76 -2.38
N GLU A 74 -15.74 15.13 -1.53
CA GLU A 74 -17.14 15.34 -1.95
C GLU A 74 -17.27 16.33 -3.10
N SER A 75 -16.43 17.38 -3.13
CA SER A 75 -16.46 18.42 -4.16
C SER A 75 -16.17 17.91 -5.58
N ASP A 76 -15.45 16.80 -5.70
CA ASP A 76 -15.07 16.22 -6.99
C ASP A 76 -15.97 15.06 -7.43
N LEU A 77 -16.92 14.67 -6.59
CA LEU A 77 -17.81 13.52 -6.85
C LEU A 77 -18.67 13.73 -8.10
N SER A 78 -19.15 14.95 -8.34
CA SER A 78 -20.04 15.27 -9.47
C SER A 78 -19.39 15.03 -10.85
N ILE A 79 -18.09 15.15 -10.94
CA ILE A 79 -17.32 14.94 -12.18
C ILE A 79 -16.68 13.54 -12.26
N CYS A 80 -16.84 12.71 -11.22
CA CYS A 80 -16.29 11.36 -11.20
C CYS A 80 -17.14 10.42 -12.06
N PRO A 81 -16.55 9.70 -13.04
CA PRO A 81 -17.29 8.77 -13.90
C PRO A 81 -17.49 7.39 -13.26
N SER A 82 -16.99 7.17 -12.08
CA SER A 82 -17.03 5.87 -11.38
C SER A 82 -17.53 6.02 -9.95
N VAL A 83 -17.41 4.97 -9.14
CA VAL A 83 -17.75 5.06 -7.72
C VAL A 83 -16.77 5.96 -6.99
N GLY A 84 -17.27 6.90 -6.21
CA GLY A 84 -16.46 7.73 -5.30
C GLY A 84 -16.27 7.04 -3.95
N LEU A 85 -15.03 6.89 -3.54
CA LEU A 85 -14.62 6.62 -2.17
C LEU A 85 -14.37 7.98 -1.50
N VAL A 86 -15.45 8.55 -0.94
CA VAL A 86 -15.45 9.93 -0.44
C VAL A 86 -14.80 9.99 0.92
N VAL A 87 -13.77 10.83 1.05
CA VAL A 87 -12.98 11.07 2.26
C VAL A 87 -12.63 12.56 2.40
N GLU A 88 -12.24 12.97 3.60
CA GLU A 88 -11.74 14.34 3.83
C GLU A 88 -10.32 14.53 3.28
N ASN A 89 -9.46 13.52 3.41
CA ASN A 89 -8.07 13.57 2.95
C ASN A 89 -7.75 12.41 1.99
N PRO A 90 -7.91 12.61 0.67
CA PRO A 90 -7.64 11.59 -0.34
C PRO A 90 -6.20 11.09 -0.37
N TYR A 91 -5.23 11.92 -0.03
CA TYR A 91 -3.83 11.53 -0.01
C TYR A 91 -3.53 10.54 1.12
N LEU A 92 -4.03 10.82 2.33
CA LEU A 92 -3.90 9.92 3.47
C LEU A 92 -4.63 8.59 3.21
N ALA A 93 -5.86 8.66 2.71
CA ALA A 93 -6.64 7.47 2.38
C ALA A 93 -5.95 6.60 1.31
N TYR A 94 -5.34 7.23 0.31
CA TYR A 94 -4.52 6.52 -0.68
C TYR A 94 -3.32 5.82 -0.04
N ALA A 95 -2.61 6.47 0.87
CA ALA A 95 -1.47 5.86 1.56
C ALA A 95 -1.90 4.62 2.37
N VAL A 96 -3.05 4.66 3.03
CA VAL A 96 -3.62 3.49 3.73
C VAL A 96 -4.04 2.42 2.73
N ALA A 97 -4.78 2.79 1.67
CA ALA A 97 -5.23 1.86 0.64
C ALA A 97 -4.06 1.14 -0.05
N SER A 98 -2.94 1.84 -0.30
CA SER A 98 -1.78 1.24 -0.96
C SER A 98 -1.18 0.08 -0.16
N GLN A 99 -1.23 0.13 1.17
CA GLN A 99 -0.76 -0.95 2.04
C GLN A 99 -1.63 -2.21 1.92
N LEU A 100 -2.92 -2.07 1.59
CA LEU A 100 -3.82 -3.22 1.40
C LEU A 100 -3.39 -4.11 0.23
N PHE A 101 -2.82 -3.50 -0.82
CA PHE A 101 -2.42 -4.17 -2.06
C PHE A 101 -0.90 -4.40 -2.14
N GLU A 102 -0.15 -3.98 -1.12
CA GLU A 102 1.29 -4.27 -1.07
C GLU A 102 1.50 -5.79 -1.01
N HIS A 103 2.13 -6.33 -2.05
CA HIS A 103 2.51 -7.72 -2.07
C HIS A 103 3.86 -7.88 -1.38
N ARG A 104 3.83 -8.30 -0.11
CA ARG A 104 5.03 -8.76 0.59
C ARG A 104 5.04 -10.29 0.52
N PRO A 105 5.86 -10.90 -0.34
CA PRO A 105 6.02 -12.34 -0.30
C PRO A 105 6.48 -12.74 1.10
N ALA A 106 5.77 -13.70 1.71
CA ALA A 106 6.22 -14.24 2.98
C ALA A 106 7.62 -14.85 2.78
N PRO A 107 8.61 -14.46 3.57
CA PRO A 107 9.94 -15.02 3.45
C PRO A 107 9.88 -16.52 3.80
N VAL A 108 10.56 -17.32 3.01
CA VAL A 108 10.68 -18.76 3.27
C VAL A 108 11.39 -19.02 4.61
N GLN A 109 12.30 -18.13 4.97
CA GLN A 109 13.00 -18.11 6.26
C GLN A 109 13.11 -16.69 6.78
N LYS A 110 12.96 -16.53 8.09
CA LYS A 110 13.06 -15.22 8.75
C LYS A 110 14.47 -14.64 8.61
N ILE A 111 15.49 -15.46 8.85
CA ILE A 111 16.90 -15.08 8.66
C ILE A 111 17.48 -16.03 7.62
N HIS A 112 17.99 -15.48 6.53
CA HIS A 112 18.59 -16.28 5.48
C HIS A 112 19.89 -16.94 5.99
N PRO A 113 20.17 -18.22 5.67
CA PRO A 113 21.34 -18.93 6.17
C PRO A 113 22.69 -18.31 5.82
N SER A 114 22.76 -17.51 4.76
CA SER A 114 23.96 -16.79 4.36
C SER A 114 24.10 -15.41 5.00
N ALA A 115 23.20 -15.00 5.90
CA ALA A 115 23.36 -13.77 6.67
C ALA A 115 24.39 -13.99 7.79
N ILE A 116 25.20 -12.95 8.04
CA ILE A 116 26.18 -12.92 9.13
C ILE A 116 25.63 -12.01 10.21
N ILE A 117 25.43 -12.58 11.39
CA ILE A 117 24.86 -11.88 12.54
C ILE A 117 25.96 -11.69 13.58
N GLY A 118 26.25 -10.43 13.90
CA GLY A 118 27.23 -10.05 14.90
C GLY A 118 26.80 -10.41 16.32
N LYS A 119 27.78 -10.43 17.21
CA LYS A 119 27.56 -10.73 18.62
C LYS A 119 26.65 -9.66 19.25
N ASP A 120 25.76 -10.10 20.15
CA ASP A 120 24.83 -9.23 20.90
C ASP A 120 23.87 -8.42 19.99
N ALA A 121 23.67 -8.83 18.72
CA ALA A 121 22.61 -8.27 17.88
C ALA A 121 21.23 -8.79 18.34
N ALA A 122 20.31 -7.86 18.60
CA ALA A 122 18.95 -8.16 19.00
C ALA A 122 18.01 -8.04 17.79
N ILE A 123 17.50 -9.15 17.29
CA ILE A 123 16.62 -9.21 16.12
C ILE A 123 15.24 -9.69 16.57
N HIS A 124 14.20 -8.88 16.31
CA HIS A 124 12.83 -9.27 16.64
C HIS A 124 12.39 -10.51 15.83
N ASP A 125 11.62 -11.39 16.46
CA ASP A 125 11.19 -12.68 15.86
C ASP A 125 10.39 -12.57 14.56
N THR A 126 9.79 -11.41 14.30
CA THR A 126 9.03 -11.13 13.08
C THR A 126 9.84 -10.42 12.01
N ALA A 127 11.09 -10.03 12.33
CA ALA A 127 11.96 -9.39 11.36
C ALA A 127 12.46 -10.37 10.29
N VAL A 128 12.79 -9.85 9.12
CA VAL A 128 13.23 -10.62 7.95
C VAL A 128 14.60 -10.15 7.51
N ILE A 129 15.57 -11.06 7.48
CA ILE A 129 16.95 -10.79 7.08
C ILE A 129 17.26 -11.56 5.79
N GLY A 130 17.55 -10.84 4.73
CA GLY A 130 17.84 -11.37 3.40
C GLY A 130 19.20 -12.04 3.28
N ALA A 131 19.44 -12.62 2.10
CA ALA A 131 20.71 -13.29 1.79
C ALA A 131 21.88 -12.30 1.81
N HIS A 132 23.03 -12.79 2.31
CA HIS A 132 24.30 -12.01 2.34
C HIS A 132 24.21 -10.67 3.09
N VAL A 133 23.26 -10.54 4.00
CA VAL A 133 23.21 -9.39 4.91
C VAL A 133 24.27 -9.58 5.99
N VAL A 134 25.03 -8.53 6.26
CA VAL A 134 25.97 -8.47 7.38
C VAL A 134 25.41 -7.53 8.43
N ILE A 135 25.20 -8.02 9.63
CA ILE A 135 24.76 -7.25 10.80
C ILE A 135 25.87 -7.29 11.83
N GLU A 136 26.40 -6.13 12.16
CA GLU A 136 27.48 -6.03 13.16
C GLU A 136 26.95 -6.17 14.60
N GLY A 137 27.87 -6.18 15.56
CA GLY A 137 27.55 -6.38 16.97
C GLY A 137 26.68 -5.27 17.57
N GLY A 138 25.79 -5.64 18.50
CA GLY A 138 24.94 -4.71 19.25
C GLY A 138 23.85 -4.01 18.44
N VAL A 139 23.56 -4.46 17.21
CA VAL A 139 22.47 -3.94 16.39
C VAL A 139 21.12 -4.34 16.98
N GLU A 140 20.16 -3.42 16.98
CA GLU A 140 18.77 -3.70 17.37
C GLU A 140 17.85 -3.60 16.14
N ILE A 141 17.03 -4.65 15.90
CA ILE A 141 16.09 -4.70 14.76
C ILE A 141 14.68 -4.96 15.27
N GLY A 142 13.77 -4.02 15.00
CA GLY A 142 12.41 -3.98 15.49
C GLY A 142 11.43 -4.95 14.80
N GLU A 143 10.20 -4.94 15.29
CA GLU A 143 9.11 -5.79 14.83
C GLU A 143 8.81 -5.59 13.34
N GLY A 144 8.71 -6.70 12.58
CA GLY A 144 8.35 -6.68 11.16
C GLY A 144 9.30 -5.91 10.24
N ALA A 145 10.50 -5.56 10.74
CA ALA A 145 11.53 -4.95 9.90
C ALA A 145 12.03 -5.92 8.83
N MET A 146 12.35 -5.40 7.65
CA MET A 146 12.84 -6.18 6.52
C MET A 146 14.17 -5.61 6.02
N ILE A 147 15.21 -6.41 6.05
CA ILE A 147 16.51 -6.07 5.47
C ILE A 147 16.71 -6.96 4.25
N LEU A 148 16.67 -6.34 3.06
CA LEU A 148 16.78 -7.05 1.80
C LEU A 148 18.24 -7.47 1.53
N PRO A 149 18.49 -8.36 0.54
CA PRO A 149 19.81 -8.95 0.32
C PRO A 149 20.96 -7.94 0.13
N ASN A 150 22.18 -8.37 0.50
CA ASN A 150 23.43 -7.64 0.31
C ASN A 150 23.50 -6.30 1.04
N CYS A 151 22.86 -6.17 2.18
CA CYS A 151 23.01 -4.99 3.05
C CYS A 151 24.08 -5.20 4.11
N SER A 152 24.69 -4.09 4.53
CA SER A 152 25.61 -4.07 5.69
C SER A 152 25.07 -3.10 6.72
N ILE A 153 24.89 -3.56 7.95
CA ILE A 153 24.37 -2.78 9.07
C ILE A 153 25.49 -2.64 10.11
N GLY A 154 25.95 -1.42 10.30
CA GLY A 154 27.06 -1.10 11.18
C GLY A 154 26.75 -1.30 12.65
N GLN A 155 27.81 -1.35 13.47
CA GLN A 155 27.75 -1.63 14.90
C GLN A 155 26.82 -0.67 15.66
N GLY A 156 25.96 -1.22 16.52
CA GLY A 156 25.08 -0.47 17.41
C GLY A 156 23.92 0.27 16.71
N VAL A 157 23.70 0.05 15.42
CA VAL A 157 22.57 0.65 14.67
C VAL A 157 21.24 0.13 15.22
N LYS A 158 20.26 1.04 15.31
CA LYS A 158 18.88 0.71 15.68
C LYS A 158 17.96 0.88 14.48
N ILE A 159 17.28 -0.20 14.09
CA ILE A 159 16.28 -0.23 13.01
C ILE A 159 14.91 -0.41 13.65
N GLY A 160 14.04 0.58 13.48
CA GLY A 160 12.70 0.60 14.06
C GLY A 160 11.74 -0.42 13.42
N ASP A 161 10.57 -0.54 14.05
CA ASP A 161 9.52 -1.46 13.62
C ASP A 161 9.08 -1.18 12.19
N ARG A 162 8.85 -2.26 11.43
CA ARG A 162 8.35 -2.24 10.04
C ARG A 162 9.22 -1.47 9.06
N ALA A 163 10.45 -1.10 9.45
CA ALA A 163 11.43 -0.51 8.55
C ALA A 163 11.74 -1.45 7.39
N LYS A 164 11.96 -0.88 6.20
CA LYS A 164 12.37 -1.64 5.01
C LYS A 164 13.67 -1.06 4.46
N ILE A 165 14.73 -1.86 4.56
CA ILE A 165 16.03 -1.55 3.98
C ILE A 165 16.12 -2.25 2.63
N CYS A 166 16.24 -1.48 1.55
CA CYS A 166 16.34 -2.03 0.20
C CYS A 166 17.69 -2.74 -0.01
N SER A 167 17.75 -3.61 -1.04
CA SER A 167 19.00 -4.34 -1.34
C SER A 167 20.16 -3.41 -1.62
N ASN A 168 21.39 -3.84 -1.25
CA ASN A 168 22.65 -3.13 -1.47
C ASN A 168 22.78 -1.79 -0.73
N VAL A 169 22.15 -1.66 0.44
CA VAL A 169 22.32 -0.51 1.34
C VAL A 169 23.45 -0.80 2.32
N VAL A 170 24.30 0.21 2.54
CA VAL A 170 25.42 0.20 3.51
C VAL A 170 25.32 1.40 4.42
#